data_6a75b2a62866bf9e204efcc3f6386064
#
_entry.id   6a75b2a62866bf9e204efcc3f6386064
#
_cell.length_a   1.000
_cell.length_b   1.000
_cell.length_c   1.000
_cell.angle_alpha   90.00
_cell.angle_beta   90.00
_cell.angle_gamma   90.00
#
_symmetry.space_group_name_H-M   'P 1'
#
loop_
_entity.id
_entity.type
_entity.pdbx_description
1 polymer ?
#
loop_
_entity_poly.entity_id
_entity_poly.type
_entity_poly.pdbx_seq_one_letter_code
_entity_poly.pdbx_strand_id
1 'polypeptide(L)'
;MKYKDIAEKYSVSMNTVKSWKKRYNWQREGAHKTQKVATRKRRVHTKPKPKINQLKETIKQDLMIQLQENGTFGAHYVDLVSDYMALWDIKNNLILDIEERGVVVEWSNGRQQGKKKNESIGELNKTNAQMLKLLAELGLKATEVDKDEDDDEDV
;
A
#
# COMPACT_ATOMS: atom_id res chain seq x y z
N MET A 1 -19.64 9.25 46.07
CA MET A 1 -21.02 9.81 46.00
C MET A 1 -21.64 9.56 44.66
N LYS A 2 -22.87 9.09 44.60
CA LYS A 2 -23.63 8.92 43.36
C LYS A 2 -24.30 10.27 43.00
N TYR A 3 -24.60 10.49 41.72
CA TYR A 3 -25.25 11.75 41.29
C TYR A 3 -26.62 11.99 41.95
N LYS A 4 -27.31 10.90 42.33
CA LYS A 4 -28.56 10.94 43.06
C LYS A 4 -28.37 11.58 44.44
N ASP A 5 -27.33 11.16 45.17
CA ASP A 5 -27.03 11.65 46.49
C ASP A 5 -26.67 13.16 46.50
N ILE A 6 -26.02 13.62 45.41
CA ILE A 6 -25.69 15.04 45.22
C ILE A 6 -26.96 15.84 44.90
N ALA A 7 -27.82 15.31 44.05
CA ALA A 7 -29.09 15.95 43.68
C ALA A 7 -30.00 16.13 44.89
N GLU A 8 -30.10 15.11 45.74
CA GLU A 8 -30.86 15.17 47.00
C GLU A 8 -30.24 16.17 47.99
N LYS A 9 -28.93 16.12 48.17
CA LYS A 9 -28.23 17.01 49.15
C LYS A 9 -28.40 18.51 48.79
N TYR A 10 -28.44 18.84 47.51
CA TYR A 10 -28.51 20.23 47.06
C TYR A 10 -29.89 20.61 46.52
N SER A 11 -30.90 19.74 46.69
CA SER A 11 -32.29 19.97 46.22
C SER A 11 -32.39 20.38 44.76
N VAL A 12 -31.57 19.77 43.90
CA VAL A 12 -31.49 20.06 42.46
C VAL A 12 -31.77 18.82 41.62
N SER A 13 -32.12 19.01 40.35
CA SER A 13 -32.38 17.89 39.46
C SER A 13 -31.09 17.11 39.12
N MET A 14 -31.22 15.80 38.84
CA MET A 14 -30.09 15.01 38.38
C MET A 14 -29.45 15.57 37.08
N ASN A 15 -30.22 16.23 36.22
CA ASN A 15 -29.73 16.86 35.01
C ASN A 15 -28.86 18.08 35.32
N THR A 16 -29.18 18.82 36.38
CA THR A 16 -28.37 19.96 36.89
C THR A 16 -27.02 19.44 37.37
N VAL A 17 -26.97 18.34 38.12
CA VAL A 17 -25.72 17.73 38.59
C VAL A 17 -24.88 17.23 37.42
N LYS A 18 -25.46 16.60 36.40
CA LYS A 18 -24.76 16.18 35.17
C LYS A 18 -24.19 17.39 34.41
N SER A 19 -24.95 18.49 34.33
CA SER A 19 -24.51 19.76 33.71
C SER A 19 -23.30 20.35 34.47
N TRP A 20 -23.36 20.35 35.80
CA TRP A 20 -22.24 20.79 36.63
C TRP A 20 -20.98 19.95 36.40
N LYS A 21 -21.10 18.62 36.34
CA LYS A 21 -19.97 17.74 36.01
C LYS A 21 -19.32 18.13 34.69
N LYS A 22 -20.13 18.38 33.63
CA LYS A 22 -19.63 18.77 32.31
C LYS A 22 -18.95 20.15 32.35
N ARG A 23 -19.57 21.14 33.04
CA ARG A 23 -19.06 22.52 33.11
C ARG A 23 -17.78 22.63 33.94
N TYR A 24 -17.69 21.92 35.07
CA TYR A 24 -16.56 21.97 36.00
C TYR A 24 -15.61 20.77 35.92
N ASN A 25 -15.78 19.95 34.92
CA ASN A 25 -14.92 18.77 34.62
C ASN A 25 -14.61 17.89 35.84
N TRP A 26 -15.62 17.59 36.65
CA TRP A 26 -15.43 16.79 37.87
C TRP A 26 -14.94 15.38 37.55
N GLN A 27 -13.77 15.04 38.00
CA GLN A 27 -13.19 13.68 37.93
C GLN A 27 -13.29 13.01 39.30
N ARG A 28 -13.65 11.72 39.32
CA ARG A 28 -13.60 10.93 40.53
C ARG A 28 -12.22 10.33 40.67
N GLU A 29 -11.50 10.63 41.75
CA GLU A 29 -10.29 9.88 42.08
C GLU A 29 -10.65 8.41 42.28
N GLY A 30 -9.97 7.51 41.56
CA GLY A 30 -10.09 6.06 41.69
C GLY A 30 -10.96 5.33 40.61
N ALA A 31 -11.47 5.99 39.61
CA ALA A 31 -12.20 5.33 38.52
C ALA A 31 -11.51 5.51 37.16
N HIS A 32 -10.24 5.16 37.03
CA HIS A 32 -9.61 4.88 35.76
C HIS A 32 -10.09 3.53 35.20
N LYS A 33 -11.37 3.45 34.80
CA LYS A 33 -11.72 2.52 33.75
C LYS A 33 -11.24 3.19 32.46
N THR A 34 -10.03 2.84 32.05
CA THR A 34 -9.62 2.98 30.65
C THR A 34 -10.72 2.37 29.80
N GLN A 35 -11.62 3.18 29.26
CA GLN A 35 -12.39 2.77 28.11
C GLN A 35 -11.34 2.41 27.06
N LYS A 36 -11.17 1.11 26.84
CA LYS A 36 -10.58 0.60 25.62
C LYS A 36 -11.49 1.11 24.51
N VAL A 37 -11.18 2.29 23.97
CA VAL A 37 -11.66 2.69 22.68
C VAL A 37 -11.22 1.54 21.79
N ALA A 38 -12.18 0.76 21.33
CA ALA A 38 -11.95 -0.22 20.28
C ALA A 38 -11.58 0.62 19.05
N THR A 39 -10.33 1.02 18.98
CA THR A 39 -9.71 1.42 17.73
C THR A 39 -9.87 0.19 16.86
N ARG A 40 -10.89 0.22 16.01
CA ARG A 40 -11.04 -0.68 14.90
C ARG A 40 -9.66 -0.62 14.21
N LYS A 41 -8.81 -1.61 14.55
CA LYS A 41 -7.53 -1.76 13.86
C LYS A 41 -7.89 -1.82 12.40
N ARG A 42 -7.71 -0.70 11.72
CA ARG A 42 -7.67 -0.67 10.27
C ARG A 42 -6.67 -1.76 9.95
N ARG A 43 -7.15 -2.88 9.44
CA ARG A 43 -6.29 -3.93 8.92
C ARG A 43 -5.45 -3.24 7.86
N VAL A 44 -4.25 -2.78 8.26
CA VAL A 44 -3.21 -2.50 7.32
C VAL A 44 -2.87 -3.87 6.77
N HIS A 45 -3.51 -4.19 5.66
CA HIS A 45 -3.18 -5.35 4.88
C HIS A 45 -1.75 -5.16 4.42
N THR A 46 -1.04 -6.24 4.61
CA THR A 46 0.13 -6.69 3.91
C THR A 46 1.46 -6.30 4.54
N LYS A 47 1.92 -7.17 5.44
CA LYS A 47 3.33 -7.52 5.35
C LYS A 47 3.51 -8.14 3.95
N PRO A 48 4.29 -7.54 3.05
CA PRO A 48 4.58 -8.16 1.77
C PRO A 48 5.14 -9.56 2.04
N LYS A 49 4.69 -10.54 1.27
CA LYS A 49 5.19 -11.91 1.41
C LYS A 49 6.72 -11.85 1.29
N PRO A 50 7.49 -12.48 2.19
CA PRO A 50 8.96 -12.34 2.21
C PRO A 50 9.64 -12.62 0.87
N LYS A 51 9.04 -13.48 0.02
CA LYS A 51 9.50 -13.76 -1.34
C LYS A 51 9.42 -12.57 -2.30
N ILE A 52 8.40 -11.71 -2.16
CA ILE A 52 8.23 -10.52 -3.03
C ILE A 52 9.29 -9.47 -2.72
N ASN A 53 9.62 -9.28 -1.45
CA ASN A 53 10.67 -8.34 -1.06
C ASN A 53 12.05 -8.80 -1.53
N GLN A 54 12.33 -10.11 -1.45
CA GLN A 54 13.58 -10.66 -1.96
C GLN A 54 13.70 -10.44 -3.48
N LEU A 55 12.65 -10.74 -4.24
CA LEU A 55 12.64 -10.52 -5.69
C LEU A 55 12.83 -9.04 -6.03
N LYS A 56 12.20 -8.13 -5.29
CA LYS A 56 12.35 -6.69 -5.48
C LYS A 56 13.81 -6.24 -5.32
N GLU A 57 14.46 -6.69 -4.24
CA GLU A 57 15.87 -6.36 -4.00
C GLU A 57 16.79 -6.99 -5.06
N THR A 58 16.53 -8.23 -5.49
CA THR A 58 17.28 -8.86 -6.57
C THR A 58 17.16 -8.07 -7.87
N ILE A 59 15.94 -7.70 -8.29
CA ILE A 59 15.72 -6.90 -9.50
C ILE A 59 16.48 -5.56 -9.42
N LYS A 60 16.41 -4.89 -8.27
CA LYS A 60 17.13 -3.62 -8.07
C LYS A 60 18.63 -3.79 -8.19
N GLN A 61 19.19 -4.85 -7.59
CA GLN A 61 20.63 -5.15 -7.66
C GLN A 61 21.06 -5.48 -9.09
N ASP A 62 20.29 -6.30 -9.79
CA ASP A 62 20.57 -6.66 -11.18
C ASP A 62 20.57 -5.45 -12.11
N LEU A 63 19.60 -4.53 -11.95
CA LEU A 63 19.57 -3.28 -12.71
C LEU A 63 20.80 -2.43 -12.44
N MET A 64 21.23 -2.31 -11.18
CA MET A 64 22.42 -1.54 -10.81
C MET A 64 23.71 -2.18 -11.36
N ILE A 65 23.83 -3.49 -11.34
CA ILE A 65 24.99 -4.24 -11.90
C ILE A 65 25.05 -4.01 -13.41
N GLN A 66 23.93 -4.18 -14.13
CA GLN A 66 23.89 -3.99 -15.58
C GLN A 66 24.23 -2.56 -15.99
N LEU A 67 23.79 -1.54 -15.22
CA LEU A 67 24.19 -0.14 -15.46
C LEU A 67 25.70 0.03 -15.30
N GLN A 68 26.28 -0.58 -14.28
CA GLN A 68 27.71 -0.52 -14.03
C GLN A 68 28.50 -1.21 -15.14
N GLU A 69 28.07 -2.39 -15.61
CA GLU A 69 28.67 -3.15 -16.72
C GLU A 69 28.59 -2.35 -18.03
N ASN A 70 27.49 -1.65 -18.26
CA ASN A 70 27.31 -0.78 -19.43
C ASN A 70 28.11 0.55 -19.34
N GLY A 71 28.87 0.77 -18.26
CA GLY A 71 29.61 2.01 -18.04
C GLY A 71 28.71 3.23 -17.82
N THR A 72 27.46 3.03 -17.40
CA THR A 72 26.48 4.08 -17.15
C THR A 72 26.56 4.53 -15.71
N PHE A 73 27.10 5.72 -15.49
CA PHE A 73 27.30 6.28 -14.16
C PHE A 73 26.55 7.61 -14.02
N GLY A 74 26.04 7.86 -12.82
CA GLY A 74 25.41 9.13 -12.48
C GLY A 74 24.22 8.97 -11.56
N ALA A 75 24.01 9.92 -10.65
CA ALA A 75 22.94 9.90 -9.68
C ALA A 75 21.54 9.85 -10.32
N HIS A 76 21.39 10.47 -11.51
CA HIS A 76 20.13 10.46 -12.25
C HIS A 76 19.75 9.06 -12.77
N TYR A 77 20.72 8.21 -13.11
CA TYR A 77 20.41 6.82 -13.48
C TYR A 77 19.98 5.98 -12.28
N VAL A 78 20.59 6.22 -11.12
CA VAL A 78 20.17 5.59 -9.85
C VAL A 78 18.75 6.02 -9.48
N ASP A 79 18.39 7.28 -9.74
CA ASP A 79 17.05 7.81 -9.55
C ASP A 79 16.03 7.13 -10.49
N LEU A 80 16.37 6.98 -11.78
CA LEU A 80 15.52 6.23 -12.74
C LEU A 80 15.30 4.75 -12.33
N VAL A 81 16.33 4.09 -11.75
CA VAL A 81 16.14 2.75 -11.17
C VAL A 81 15.17 2.80 -9.98
N SER A 82 15.25 3.84 -9.17
CA SER A 82 14.31 4.00 -8.04
C SER A 82 12.87 4.23 -8.52
N ASP A 83 12.69 5.01 -9.58
CA ASP A 83 11.40 5.20 -10.25
C ASP A 83 10.86 3.88 -10.83
N TYR A 84 11.72 3.09 -11.47
CA TYR A 84 11.36 1.76 -11.95
C TYR A 84 10.87 0.86 -10.80
N MET A 85 11.55 0.86 -9.66
CA MET A 85 11.14 0.09 -8.49
C MET A 85 9.83 0.58 -7.87
N ALA A 86 9.56 1.89 -7.91
CA ALA A 86 8.28 2.45 -7.49
C ALA A 86 7.13 2.00 -8.43
N LEU A 87 7.34 2.02 -9.74
CA LEU A 87 6.39 1.50 -10.71
C LEU A 87 6.19 -0.03 -10.57
N TRP A 88 7.22 -0.77 -10.20
CA TRP A 88 7.14 -2.20 -9.91
C TRP A 88 6.20 -2.48 -8.73
N ASP A 89 6.24 -1.68 -7.67
CA ASP A 89 5.31 -1.79 -6.55
C ASP A 89 3.87 -1.47 -6.99
N ILE A 90 3.69 -0.39 -7.77
CA ILE A 90 2.38 -0.02 -8.32
C ILE A 90 1.83 -1.15 -9.18
N LYS A 91 2.63 -1.71 -10.10
CA LYS A 91 2.26 -2.84 -10.94
C LYS A 91 1.74 -4.02 -10.12
N ASN A 92 2.48 -4.44 -9.08
CA ASN A 92 2.08 -5.56 -8.25
C ASN A 92 0.79 -5.28 -7.46
N ASN A 93 0.60 -4.06 -6.99
CA ASN A 93 -0.65 -3.67 -6.33
C ASN A 93 -1.85 -3.69 -7.29
N LEU A 94 -1.66 -3.24 -8.54
CA LEU A 94 -2.70 -3.30 -9.56
C LEU A 94 -3.06 -4.75 -9.94
N ILE A 95 -2.07 -5.64 -10.01
CA ILE A 95 -2.28 -7.08 -10.23
C ILE A 95 -3.12 -7.67 -9.09
N LEU A 96 -2.75 -7.40 -7.83
CA LEU A 96 -3.51 -7.87 -6.67
C LEU A 96 -4.95 -7.34 -6.67
N ASP A 97 -5.15 -6.08 -7.04
CA ASP A 97 -6.48 -5.50 -7.14
C ASP A 97 -7.34 -6.18 -8.24
N ILE A 98 -6.72 -6.52 -9.39
CA ILE A 98 -7.40 -7.25 -10.46
C ILE A 98 -7.72 -8.69 -10.03
N GLU A 99 -6.82 -9.34 -9.30
CA GLU A 99 -7.05 -10.68 -8.75
C GLU A 99 -8.20 -10.68 -7.73
N GLU A 100 -8.28 -9.66 -6.88
CA GLU A 100 -9.29 -9.54 -5.83
C GLU A 100 -10.67 -9.14 -6.39
N ARG A 101 -10.74 -8.14 -7.26
CA ARG A 101 -11.99 -7.58 -7.78
C ARG A 101 -12.43 -8.13 -9.13
N GLY A 102 -11.53 -8.82 -9.84
CA GLY A 102 -11.77 -9.35 -11.19
C GLY A 102 -11.69 -8.28 -12.29
N VAL A 103 -11.88 -8.75 -13.53
CA VAL A 103 -11.81 -7.91 -14.75
C VAL A 103 -13.00 -6.96 -14.86
N VAL A 104 -14.14 -7.36 -14.29
CA VAL A 104 -15.39 -6.59 -14.27
C VAL A 104 -15.80 -6.36 -12.83
N VAL A 105 -16.04 -5.11 -12.47
CA VAL A 105 -16.47 -4.70 -11.14
C VAL A 105 -17.90 -4.19 -11.16
N GLU A 106 -18.63 -4.47 -10.10
CA GLU A 106 -19.96 -3.91 -9.89
C GLU A 106 -19.84 -2.50 -9.31
N TRP A 107 -20.68 -1.60 -9.78
CA TRP A 107 -20.78 -0.25 -9.24
C TRP A 107 -22.23 0.08 -8.89
N SER A 108 -22.39 0.89 -7.85
CA SER A 108 -23.69 1.36 -7.40
C SER A 108 -23.61 2.85 -7.10
N ASN A 109 -24.59 3.60 -7.60
CA ASN A 109 -24.78 5.01 -7.28
C ASN A 109 -26.27 5.25 -6.96
N GLY A 110 -26.59 5.21 -5.68
CA GLY A 110 -27.95 5.30 -5.19
C GLY A 110 -28.81 4.14 -5.69
N ARG A 111 -29.80 4.42 -6.56
CA ARG A 111 -30.69 3.41 -7.14
C ARG A 111 -30.16 2.77 -8.42
N GLN A 112 -29.10 3.30 -8.98
CA GLN A 112 -28.48 2.78 -10.20
C GLN A 112 -27.37 1.79 -9.86
N GLN A 113 -27.40 0.65 -10.54
CA GLN A 113 -26.38 -0.40 -10.41
C GLN A 113 -25.98 -0.87 -11.80
N GLY A 114 -24.74 -1.27 -11.96
CA GLY A 114 -24.23 -1.76 -13.23
C GLY A 114 -22.88 -2.45 -13.09
N LYS A 115 -22.38 -2.94 -14.21
CA LYS A 115 -21.04 -3.53 -14.32
C LYS A 115 -20.17 -2.64 -15.17
N LYS A 116 -18.91 -2.44 -14.73
CA LYS A 116 -17.91 -1.73 -15.51
C LYS A 116 -16.60 -2.51 -15.53
N LYS A 117 -15.76 -2.23 -16.51
CA LYS A 117 -14.40 -2.77 -16.57
C LYS A 117 -13.63 -2.29 -15.35
N ASN A 118 -12.80 -3.16 -14.78
CA ASN A 118 -11.88 -2.75 -13.72
C ASN A 118 -10.86 -1.75 -14.28
N GLU A 119 -10.82 -0.56 -13.71
CA GLU A 119 -9.93 0.54 -14.13
C GLU A 119 -8.46 0.18 -13.96
N SER A 120 -8.13 -0.66 -12.97
CA SER A 120 -6.78 -1.13 -12.69
C SER A 120 -6.12 -1.84 -13.88
N ILE A 121 -6.91 -2.41 -14.81
CA ILE A 121 -6.37 -3.02 -16.03
C ILE A 121 -5.76 -1.96 -16.96
N GLY A 122 -6.44 -0.82 -17.11
CA GLY A 122 -5.93 0.30 -17.90
C GLY A 122 -4.66 0.90 -17.29
N GLU A 123 -4.68 1.09 -15.98
CA GLU A 123 -3.52 1.63 -15.25
C GLU A 123 -2.34 0.63 -15.24
N LEU A 124 -2.58 -0.68 -15.16
CA LEU A 124 -1.56 -1.70 -15.29
C LEU A 124 -0.84 -1.65 -16.63
N ASN A 125 -1.60 -1.50 -17.72
CA ASN A 125 -1.02 -1.37 -19.07
C ASN A 125 -0.16 -0.11 -19.21
N LYS A 126 -0.62 1.03 -18.68
CA LYS A 126 0.15 2.27 -18.67
C LYS A 126 1.44 2.13 -17.85
N THR A 127 1.33 1.53 -16.66
CA THR A 127 2.48 1.28 -15.77
C THR A 127 3.52 0.40 -16.46
N ASN A 128 3.11 -0.70 -17.10
CA ASN A 128 4.01 -1.56 -17.86
C ASN A 128 4.69 -0.82 -19.01
N ALA A 129 3.95 0.03 -19.75
CA ALA A 129 4.52 0.83 -20.81
C ALA A 129 5.58 1.83 -20.29
N GLN A 130 5.35 2.45 -19.13
CA GLN A 130 6.32 3.33 -18.50
C GLN A 130 7.56 2.57 -18.01
N MET A 131 7.39 1.38 -17.43
CA MET A 131 8.50 0.53 -17.01
C MET A 131 9.39 0.14 -18.19
N LEU A 132 8.80 -0.23 -19.35
CA LEU A 132 9.56 -0.53 -20.57
C LEU A 132 10.31 0.69 -21.11
N LYS A 133 9.73 1.90 -21.03
CA LYS A 133 10.44 3.13 -21.39
C LYS A 133 11.63 3.40 -20.50
N LEU A 134 11.47 3.23 -19.18
CA LEU A 134 12.59 3.40 -18.25
C LEU A 134 13.73 2.43 -18.54
N LEU A 135 13.43 1.15 -18.85
CA LEU A 135 14.46 0.19 -19.23
C LEU A 135 15.18 0.60 -20.54
N ALA A 136 14.43 1.13 -21.51
CA ALA A 136 15.01 1.63 -22.74
C ALA A 136 15.91 2.85 -22.53
N GLU A 137 15.51 3.81 -21.68
CA GLU A 137 16.31 5.00 -21.30
C GLU A 137 17.57 4.61 -20.51
N LEU A 138 17.49 3.56 -19.70
CA LEU A 138 18.64 3.00 -18.99
C LEU A 138 19.56 2.19 -19.92
N GLY A 139 19.19 2.01 -21.20
CA GLY A 139 19.97 1.22 -22.16
C GLY A 139 19.94 -0.30 -21.88
N LEU A 140 19.03 -0.74 -21.04
CA LEU A 140 18.92 -2.15 -20.63
C LEU A 140 18.02 -2.89 -21.61
N LYS A 141 18.64 -3.64 -22.51
CA LYS A 141 17.97 -4.54 -23.47
C LYS A 141 18.22 -5.98 -23.07
N ALA A 142 17.34 -6.88 -23.46
CA ALA A 142 17.59 -8.29 -23.37
C ALA A 142 18.84 -8.60 -24.19
N THR A 143 19.87 -9.13 -23.55
CA THR A 143 21.03 -9.72 -24.22
C THR A 143 20.57 -11.03 -24.84
N GLU A 144 20.78 -11.19 -26.16
CA GLU A 144 20.67 -12.51 -26.77
C GLU A 144 21.81 -13.33 -26.14
N VAL A 145 21.45 -14.43 -25.50
CA VAL A 145 22.44 -15.42 -25.08
C VAL A 145 22.93 -16.04 -26.37
N ASP A 146 24.19 -15.76 -26.75
CA ASP A 146 24.86 -16.49 -27.81
C ASP A 146 24.74 -17.95 -27.46
N LYS A 147 23.99 -18.72 -28.24
CA LYS A 147 24.04 -20.15 -28.22
C LYS A 147 25.43 -20.49 -28.78
N ASP A 148 26.35 -20.81 -27.89
CA ASP A 148 27.56 -21.49 -28.30
C ASP A 148 27.12 -22.68 -29.12
N GLU A 149 27.31 -22.60 -30.45
CA GLU A 149 27.19 -23.74 -31.36
C GLU A 149 28.36 -24.65 -30.96
N ASP A 150 28.07 -25.61 -30.08
CA ASP A 150 28.93 -26.80 -29.94
C ASP A 150 28.86 -27.53 -31.27
N ASP A 151 29.74 -27.11 -32.18
CA ASP A 151 30.05 -27.81 -33.41
C ASP A 151 30.96 -29.01 -33.04
N ASP A 152 30.32 -30.05 -32.52
CA ASP A 152 30.95 -31.36 -32.41
C ASP A 152 31.11 -31.90 -33.85
N GLU A 153 32.20 -31.50 -34.51
CA GLU A 153 32.75 -32.24 -35.64
C GLU A 153 33.27 -33.56 -35.16
N ASP A 154 32.42 -34.59 -35.21
CA ASP A 154 32.85 -35.97 -35.23
C ASP A 154 33.47 -36.31 -36.60
N VAL A 155 34.75 -36.56 -36.54
CA VAL A 155 35.55 -37.21 -37.60
C VAL A 155 35.78 -38.67 -37.22
#